data_b8ef3acc274f49bb9f1af1ed944913cf
#
_entry.id   b8ef3acc274f49bb9f1af1ed944913cf
#
_cell.length_a   1.000
_cell.length_b   1.000
_cell.length_c   1.000
_cell.angle_alpha   90.00
_cell.angle_beta   90.00
_cell.angle_gamma   90.00
#
_symmetry.space_group_name_H-M   'P 1'
#
loop_
_entity.id
_entity.type
_entity.pdbx_description
1 polymer ?
#
loop_
_entity_poly.entity_id
_entity_poly.type
_entity_poly.pdbx_seq_one_letter_code
_entity_poly.pdbx_strand_id
1 'polypeptide(L)'
;MLTQKELPACPVATLVEIIGNKWKLLIIRNLLARTYRFGELKNDLVGISQKVLTDSLRALEADGIITRTAYAEVPPRVDYSLS
;
A
#
# COMPACT_ATOMS: atom_id res chain seq x y z
N MET A 1 -7.06 15.76 -22.37
CA MET A 1 -7.84 14.52 -22.31
C MET A 1 -7.21 13.46 -23.20
N LEU A 2 -7.07 12.23 -22.69
CA LEU A 2 -6.49 11.16 -23.47
C LEU A 2 -7.46 10.70 -24.56
N THR A 3 -6.92 10.45 -25.77
CA THR A 3 -7.71 9.86 -26.84
C THR A 3 -7.81 8.35 -26.60
N GLN A 4 -8.75 7.70 -27.29
CA GLN A 4 -8.92 6.26 -27.17
C GLN A 4 -7.62 5.49 -27.58
N LYS A 5 -6.81 6.05 -28.45
CA LYS A 5 -5.54 5.44 -28.86
C LYS A 5 -4.48 5.54 -27.75
N GLU A 6 -4.59 6.51 -26.87
CA GLU A 6 -3.65 6.74 -25.76
C GLU A 6 -4.05 5.97 -24.51
N LEU A 7 -5.28 5.47 -24.46
CA LEU A 7 -5.78 4.68 -23.33
C LEU A 7 -5.36 3.22 -23.49
N PRO A 8 -5.05 2.54 -22.39
CA PRO A 8 -4.86 1.09 -22.42
C PRO A 8 -6.11 0.38 -22.95
N ALA A 9 -5.96 -0.83 -23.41
CA ALA A 9 -7.08 -1.63 -23.91
C ALA A 9 -8.16 -1.84 -22.84
N CYS A 10 -7.79 -1.77 -21.54
CA CYS A 10 -8.70 -1.91 -20.43
C CYS A 10 -8.65 -0.65 -19.53
N PRO A 11 -9.59 0.31 -19.69
CA PRO A 11 -9.61 1.51 -18.84
C PRO A 11 -9.76 1.20 -17.36
N VAL A 12 -10.48 0.13 -17.00
CA VAL A 12 -10.65 -0.29 -15.61
C VAL A 12 -9.29 -0.68 -15.00
N ALA A 13 -8.45 -1.38 -15.75
CA ALA A 13 -7.12 -1.75 -15.28
C ALA A 13 -6.26 -0.51 -15.00
N THR A 14 -6.37 0.52 -15.86
CA THR A 14 -5.67 1.79 -15.65
C THR A 14 -6.12 2.48 -14.38
N LEU A 15 -7.44 2.53 -14.12
CA LEU A 15 -7.98 3.13 -12.90
C LEU A 15 -7.51 2.39 -11.65
N VAL A 16 -7.50 1.06 -11.69
CA VAL A 16 -7.02 0.25 -10.57
C VAL A 16 -5.54 0.54 -10.29
N GLU A 17 -4.74 0.67 -11.33
CA GLU A 17 -3.32 0.99 -11.21
C GLU A 17 -3.09 2.38 -10.59
N ILE A 18 -3.85 3.39 -11.04
CA ILE A 18 -3.77 4.75 -10.51
C ILE A 18 -4.15 4.77 -9.03
N ILE A 19 -5.24 4.10 -8.66
CA ILE A 19 -5.71 4.02 -7.27
C ILE A 19 -4.66 3.29 -6.42
N GLY A 20 -4.08 2.20 -6.91
CA GLY A 20 -3.04 1.47 -6.20
C GLY A 20 -1.81 2.33 -5.93
N ASN A 21 -1.38 3.12 -6.90
CA ASN A 21 -0.24 4.03 -6.74
C ASN A 21 -0.54 5.13 -5.71
N LYS A 22 -1.76 5.64 -5.69
CA LYS A 22 -2.18 6.62 -4.69
C LYS A 22 -2.07 6.06 -3.28
N TRP A 23 -2.55 4.84 -3.06
CA TRP A 23 -2.48 4.19 -1.75
C TRP A 23 -1.03 3.93 -1.33
N LYS A 24 -0.16 3.52 -2.25
CA LYS A 24 1.26 3.34 -1.97
C LYS A 24 1.91 4.63 -1.48
N LEU A 25 1.62 5.76 -2.13
CA LEU A 25 2.14 7.06 -1.72
C LEU A 25 1.66 7.45 -0.33
N LEU A 26 0.39 7.19 -0.01
CA LEU A 26 -0.17 7.49 1.30
C LEU A 26 0.43 6.61 2.39
N ILE A 27 0.72 5.34 2.09
CA ILE A 27 1.42 4.44 3.01
C ILE A 27 2.82 4.98 3.30
N ILE A 28 3.56 5.37 2.28
CA ILE A 28 4.90 5.94 2.44
C ILE A 28 4.85 7.20 3.30
N ARG A 29 3.87 8.06 3.05
CA ARG A 29 3.68 9.28 3.85
C ARG A 29 3.53 8.95 5.33
N ASN A 30 2.71 7.97 5.67
CA ASN A 30 2.53 7.56 7.06
C ASN A 30 3.82 7.00 7.65
N LEU A 31 4.52 6.17 6.91
CA LEU A 31 5.76 5.53 7.40
C LEU A 31 6.93 6.50 7.52
N LEU A 32 6.87 7.65 6.86
CA LEU A 32 7.85 8.71 7.09
C LEU A 32 7.75 9.27 8.51
N ALA A 33 6.57 9.25 9.11
CA ALA A 33 6.34 9.77 10.45
C ALA A 33 6.76 8.77 11.52
N ARG A 34 6.45 7.49 11.33
CA ARG A 34 6.75 6.43 12.30
C ARG A 34 6.53 5.05 11.72
N THR A 35 6.90 4.02 12.50
CA THR A 35 6.57 2.63 12.22
C THR A 35 5.07 2.40 12.51
N TYR A 36 4.41 1.64 11.65
CA TYR A 36 3.00 1.32 11.78
C TYR A 36 2.78 -0.19 11.78
N ARG A 37 1.75 -0.62 12.51
CA ARG A 37 1.19 -1.96 12.38
C ARG A 37 0.14 -1.96 11.28
N PHE A 38 -0.19 -3.15 10.77
CA PHE A 38 -1.19 -3.30 9.71
C PHE A 38 -2.53 -2.64 10.09
N GLY A 39 -3.04 -2.94 11.28
CA GLY A 39 -4.31 -2.37 11.74
C GLY A 39 -4.28 -0.85 11.88
N GLU A 40 -3.13 -0.31 12.30
CA GLU A 40 -2.96 1.14 12.41
C GLU A 40 -2.98 1.80 11.04
N LEU A 41 -2.32 1.21 10.04
CA LEU A 41 -2.37 1.72 8.67
C LEU A 41 -3.79 1.66 8.12
N LYS A 42 -4.49 0.57 8.36
CA LYS A 42 -5.86 0.41 7.89
C LYS A 42 -6.79 1.46 8.49
N ASN A 43 -6.60 1.80 9.76
CA ASN A 43 -7.41 2.82 10.43
C ASN A 43 -7.08 4.24 9.93
N ASP A 44 -5.81 4.55 9.74
CA ASP A 44 -5.38 5.87 9.28
C ASP A 44 -5.73 6.13 7.82
N LEU A 45 -5.66 5.09 6.98
CA LEU A 45 -5.97 5.20 5.57
C LEU A 45 -7.47 4.92 5.35
N VAL A 46 -8.28 5.89 5.72
CA VAL A 46 -9.75 5.76 5.65
C VAL A 46 -10.19 5.38 4.24
N GLY A 47 -11.00 4.33 4.16
CA GLY A 47 -11.54 3.85 2.89
C GLY A 47 -10.70 2.79 2.20
N ILE A 48 -9.49 2.49 2.68
CA ILE A 48 -8.69 1.42 2.08
C ILE A 48 -9.26 0.05 2.47
N SER A 49 -9.35 -0.85 1.48
CA SER A 49 -9.74 -2.23 1.76
C SER A 49 -8.54 -3.03 2.27
N GLN A 50 -8.82 -4.11 2.99
CA GLN A 50 -7.76 -5.02 3.45
C GLN A 50 -6.96 -5.59 2.27
N LYS A 51 -7.63 -5.92 1.17
CA LYS A 51 -6.96 -6.45 -0.01
C LYS A 51 -6.00 -5.43 -0.63
N VAL A 52 -6.45 -4.20 -0.81
CA VAL A 52 -5.62 -3.14 -1.41
C VAL A 52 -4.44 -2.82 -0.50
N LEU A 53 -4.66 -2.75 0.81
CA LEU A 53 -3.58 -2.50 1.75
C LEU A 53 -2.54 -3.63 1.71
N THR A 54 -3.00 -4.89 1.75
CA THR A 54 -2.11 -6.05 1.69
C THR A 54 -1.30 -6.06 0.40
N ASP A 55 -1.97 -5.86 -0.74
CA ASP A 55 -1.30 -5.88 -2.05
C ASP A 55 -0.29 -4.73 -2.16
N SER A 56 -0.65 -3.55 -1.67
CA SER A 56 0.24 -2.37 -1.70
C SER A 56 1.47 -2.58 -0.82
N LEU A 57 1.29 -3.12 0.38
CA LEU A 57 2.41 -3.40 1.28
C LEU A 57 3.35 -4.45 0.70
N ARG A 58 2.81 -5.51 0.09
CA ARG A 58 3.63 -6.53 -0.56
C ARG A 58 4.44 -5.97 -1.72
N ALA A 59 3.84 -5.11 -2.52
CA ALA A 59 4.53 -4.47 -3.64
C ALA A 59 5.66 -3.55 -3.16
N LEU A 60 5.40 -2.74 -2.13
CA LEU A 60 6.40 -1.85 -1.56
C LEU A 60 7.55 -2.63 -0.91
N GLU A 61 7.25 -3.73 -0.26
CA GLU A 61 8.26 -4.61 0.33
C GLU A 61 9.12 -5.25 -0.76
N ALA A 62 8.49 -5.76 -1.81
CA ALA A 62 9.20 -6.38 -2.93
C ALA A 62 10.13 -5.40 -3.64
N ASP A 63 9.75 -4.13 -3.70
CA ASP A 63 10.56 -3.07 -4.30
C ASP A 63 11.65 -2.56 -3.35
N GLY A 64 11.71 -3.05 -2.13
CA GLY A 64 12.71 -2.63 -1.15
C GLY A 64 12.45 -1.27 -0.53
N ILE A 65 11.24 -0.73 -0.67
CA ILE A 65 10.88 0.59 -0.14
C ILE A 65 10.51 0.50 1.33
N ILE A 66 9.87 -0.60 1.74
CA ILE A 66 9.49 -0.82 3.14
C ILE A 66 10.04 -2.14 3.65
N THR A 67 10.15 -2.24 4.97
CA THR A 67 10.56 -3.44 5.68
C THR A 67 9.39 -3.94 6.51
N ARG A 68 9.12 -5.23 6.42
CA ARG A 68 8.15 -5.92 7.23
C ARG A 68 8.89 -6.71 8.31
N THR A 69 8.58 -6.42 9.57
CA THR A 69 9.19 -7.11 10.71
C THR A 69 8.11 -7.88 11.46
N ALA A 70 8.23 -9.20 11.48
CA ALA A 70 7.31 -10.06 12.22
C ALA A 70 7.91 -10.41 13.58
N TYR A 71 7.08 -10.34 14.63
CA TYR A 71 7.47 -10.68 15.99
C TYR A 71 6.72 -11.93 16.45
N ALA A 72 7.46 -12.86 17.06
CA ALA A 72 6.88 -14.08 17.62
C ALA A 72 6.24 -13.76 18.98
N GLU A 73 5.07 -13.14 18.93
CA GLU A 73 4.28 -12.77 20.11
C GLU A 73 2.92 -13.44 20.07
N VAL A 74 2.18 -13.34 21.15
CA VAL A 74 0.79 -13.79 21.25
C VAL A 74 -0.05 -12.61 21.72
N PRO A 75 -0.90 -12.02 20.83
CA PRO A 75 -1.03 -12.35 19.39
C PRO A 75 0.17 -11.92 18.57
N PRO A 76 0.38 -12.53 17.37
CA PRO A 76 1.49 -12.14 16.49
C PRO A 76 1.43 -10.68 16.10
N ARG A 77 2.59 -10.05 16.03
CA ARG A 77 2.70 -8.64 15.64
C ARG A 77 3.56 -8.50 14.39
N VAL A 78 3.13 -7.64 13.47
CA VAL A 78 3.89 -7.29 12.29
C VAL A 78 3.98 -5.76 12.20
N ASP A 79 5.21 -5.25 12.14
CA ASP A 79 5.48 -3.83 12.00
C ASP A 79 5.97 -3.52 10.59
N TYR A 80 5.55 -2.37 10.07
CA TYR A 80 5.99 -1.87 8.77
C TYR A 80 6.73 -0.55 8.98
N SER A 81 7.90 -0.45 8.33
CA SER A 81 8.74 0.76 8.39
C SER A 81 9.39 1.00 7.03
N LEU A 82 9.89 2.20 6.80
CA LEU A 82 10.69 2.48 5.61
C LEU A 82 12.03 1.78 5.70
N SER A 83 12.48 1.25 4.58
CA SER A 83 13.78 0.59 4.49
C SER A 83 14.95 1.57 4.53
#